data_b55c6da6a2f1c60f0c99b85c72bb4d90
#
_entry.id   b55c6da6a2f1c60f0c99b85c72bb4d90
#
_cell.length_a   1.000
_cell.length_b   1.000
_cell.length_c   1.000
_cell.angle_alpha   90.00
_cell.angle_beta   90.00
_cell.angle_gamma   90.00
#
_symmetry.space_group_name_H-M   'P 1'
#
loop_
_entity.id
_entity.type
_entity.pdbx_description
1 polymer ?
#
loop_
_entity_poly.entity_id
_entity_poly.type
_entity_poly.pdbx_seq_one_letter_code
_entity_poly.pdbx_strand_id
1 'polypeptide(L)'
;CEKFKNDPNSYNRVTTEEAKNKYDFNWKEFAKELGFDQTPRFFITGNVNYLDCASKNLLENWDNEKWRTYYVYIYIRQLTRWNKSDYKLYYDFFGHFLRGQEGDLERDLRPIFALCYSFNTFLTNEYVSRYENKENIQYVKILAEDLKTVFTRIIHRNKWLQPITKEHALKKLRYFKFIIGSPKLLREDPLLEYSSNDAWGNLVKISSWRFRKAIHLEGKEAVDIPMIDWAINPPKLIGTQAYVVNASYTPNKNSIYIPLGYIQPPFIDLQERGIEYNLAHIGNTLAHEMSHSLDDWGSKYDFDGKLNDWWTKKDKKIFKRIQDDIIKQYEVFALRDGIHMDASLSIGENMADISALGICMEYLQDFQNKNEDIFNIRELSFKAFFVYFAVQQKQKISKRAITAQLNTNPHPLDKYRTNVPLSRSSTFRHFYNVKKGDGMWWHTMNKVWLT
;
A
#
# COMPACT_ATOMS: atom_id res chain seq x y z
N CYS A 1 14.21 -7.12 2.22
CA CYS A 1 14.09 -6.25 1.02
C CYS A 1 13.14 -5.06 1.24
N GLU A 2 12.01 -5.20 1.94
CA GLU A 2 11.11 -4.06 2.20
C GLU A 2 11.71 -3.01 3.13
N LYS A 3 12.53 -3.41 4.08
CA LYS A 3 13.29 -2.48 4.95
C LYS A 3 14.15 -1.49 4.16
N PHE A 4 14.57 -1.84 2.94
CA PHE A 4 15.35 -0.97 2.07
C PHE A 4 14.51 -0.12 1.10
N LYS A 5 13.27 -0.51 0.82
CA LYS A 5 12.36 0.30 -0.03
C LYS A 5 12.01 1.63 0.62
N ASN A 6 12.07 1.70 1.94
CA ASN A 6 11.62 2.83 2.74
C ASN A 6 12.76 3.65 3.35
N ASP A 7 14.02 3.38 3.01
CA ASP A 7 15.16 4.13 3.48
C ASP A 7 15.39 5.37 2.59
N PRO A 8 15.53 6.60 3.13
CA PRO A 8 15.96 7.77 2.36
C PRO A 8 17.31 7.55 1.69
N ASN A 9 18.13 6.65 2.25
CA ASN A 9 19.39 6.20 1.62
C ASN A 9 19.15 5.25 0.43
N SER A 10 17.92 4.91 0.10
CA SER A 10 17.58 4.07 -1.06
C SER A 10 17.61 4.82 -2.39
N TYR A 11 17.78 6.13 -2.39
CA TYR A 11 17.97 6.93 -3.60
C TYR A 11 19.47 7.16 -3.85
N ASN A 12 20.10 6.21 -4.49
CA ASN A 12 21.53 6.30 -4.82
C ASN A 12 21.67 6.48 -6.33
N ARG A 13 22.06 7.69 -6.74
CA ARG A 13 22.41 7.97 -8.13
C ARG A 13 23.81 7.41 -8.41
N VAL A 14 23.91 6.55 -9.42
CA VAL A 14 25.15 5.93 -9.87
C VAL A 14 25.39 6.31 -11.32
N THR A 15 26.48 7.01 -11.60
CA THR A 15 26.87 7.37 -12.99
C THR A 15 27.45 6.16 -13.71
N THR A 16 27.51 6.22 -15.04
CA THR A 16 28.12 5.16 -15.86
C THR A 16 29.58 4.90 -15.47
N GLU A 17 30.31 5.95 -15.13
CA GLU A 17 31.72 5.86 -14.70
C GLU A 17 31.85 5.23 -13.30
N GLU A 18 31.04 5.68 -12.36
CA GLU A 18 31.00 5.08 -11.00
C GLU A 18 30.60 3.61 -11.04
N ALA A 19 29.61 3.26 -11.88
CA ALA A 19 29.18 1.87 -12.05
C ALA A 19 30.35 0.95 -12.42
N LYS A 20 31.16 1.39 -13.39
CA LYS A 20 32.32 0.64 -13.85
C LYS A 20 33.47 0.63 -12.82
N ASN A 21 33.86 1.81 -12.31
CA ASN A 21 35.09 1.95 -11.53
C ASN A 21 34.92 1.50 -10.07
N LYS A 22 33.73 1.63 -9.50
CA LYS A 22 33.47 1.35 -8.10
C LYS A 22 32.78 0.01 -7.85
N TYR A 23 31.90 -0.39 -8.79
CA TYR A 23 31.05 -1.56 -8.62
C TYR A 23 31.32 -2.67 -9.67
N ASP A 24 32.32 -2.49 -10.54
CA ASP A 24 32.64 -3.38 -11.66
C ASP A 24 31.40 -3.75 -12.49
N PHE A 25 30.48 -2.79 -12.65
CA PHE A 25 29.24 -2.96 -13.36
C PHE A 25 29.24 -2.20 -14.69
N ASN A 26 29.27 -2.91 -15.81
CA ASN A 26 29.24 -2.31 -17.15
C ASN A 26 27.83 -1.82 -17.52
N TRP A 27 27.42 -0.68 -16.93
CA TRP A 27 26.11 -0.09 -17.20
C TRP A 27 25.86 0.18 -18.68
N LYS A 28 26.88 0.56 -19.43
CA LYS A 28 26.75 0.87 -20.86
C LYS A 28 26.33 -0.35 -21.66
N GLU A 29 26.96 -1.48 -21.44
CA GLU A 29 26.64 -2.75 -22.11
C GLU A 29 25.28 -3.26 -21.66
N PHE A 30 25.02 -3.25 -20.36
CA PHE A 30 23.76 -3.68 -19.81
C PHE A 30 22.57 -2.85 -20.33
N ALA A 31 22.70 -1.52 -20.41
CA ALA A 31 21.67 -0.65 -20.96
C ALA A 31 21.41 -0.93 -22.46
N LYS A 32 22.48 -1.22 -23.22
CA LYS A 32 22.35 -1.61 -24.63
C LYS A 32 21.56 -2.93 -24.77
N GLU A 33 21.87 -3.92 -23.95
CA GLU A 33 21.14 -5.20 -23.96
C GLU A 33 19.68 -5.05 -23.51
N LEU A 34 19.39 -4.08 -22.62
CA LEU A 34 18.01 -3.72 -22.26
C LEU A 34 17.26 -3.02 -23.40
N GLY A 35 17.95 -2.55 -24.45
CA GLY A 35 17.34 -1.90 -25.61
C GLY A 35 17.22 -0.37 -25.50
N PHE A 36 18.05 0.28 -24.67
CA PHE A 36 18.15 1.73 -24.70
C PHE A 36 18.85 2.21 -25.98
N ASP A 37 18.25 3.17 -26.68
CA ASP A 37 18.85 3.78 -27.89
C ASP A 37 20.14 4.53 -27.55
N GLN A 38 20.15 5.19 -26.41
CA GLN A 38 21.32 5.85 -25.85
C GLN A 38 21.50 5.43 -24.39
N THR A 39 22.74 5.16 -24.00
CA THR A 39 23.03 4.83 -22.60
C THR A 39 22.64 5.97 -21.68
N PRO A 40 21.74 5.78 -20.71
CA PRO A 40 21.44 6.79 -19.71
C PRO A 40 22.71 7.16 -18.93
N ARG A 41 22.89 8.45 -18.66
CA ARG A 41 24.11 8.97 -18.00
C ARG A 41 24.27 8.45 -16.58
N PHE A 42 23.19 8.02 -15.94
CA PHE A 42 23.14 7.45 -14.60
C PHE A 42 21.92 6.56 -14.46
N PHE A 43 21.93 5.73 -13.45
CA PHE A 43 20.74 5.04 -12.96
C PHE A 43 20.60 5.24 -11.46
N ILE A 44 19.45 4.87 -10.90
CA ILE A 44 19.18 4.94 -9.47
C ILE A 44 19.05 3.53 -8.93
N THR A 45 19.77 3.23 -7.85
CA THR A 45 19.66 1.96 -7.12
C THR A 45 19.23 2.19 -5.68
N GLY A 46 18.36 1.32 -5.19
CA GLY A 46 17.93 1.35 -3.80
C GLY A 46 19.00 0.87 -2.81
N ASN A 47 20.02 0.15 -3.28
CA ASN A 47 21.06 -0.41 -2.41
C ASN A 47 22.37 -0.63 -3.17
N VAL A 48 23.35 0.25 -2.90
CA VAL A 48 24.67 0.16 -3.54
C VAL A 48 25.48 -1.05 -3.08
N ASN A 49 25.31 -1.52 -1.85
CA ASN A 49 25.97 -2.73 -1.38
C ASN A 49 25.45 -3.97 -2.08
N TYR A 50 24.14 -4.00 -2.39
CA TYR A 50 23.57 -5.07 -3.21
C TYR A 50 24.11 -5.02 -4.63
N LEU A 51 24.21 -3.83 -5.23
CA LEU A 51 24.81 -3.69 -6.57
C LEU A 51 26.24 -4.23 -6.61
N ASP A 52 27.09 -3.82 -5.67
CA ASP A 52 28.48 -4.27 -5.57
C ASP A 52 28.56 -5.80 -5.39
N CYS A 53 27.80 -6.34 -4.44
CA CYS A 53 27.78 -7.76 -4.18
C CYS A 53 27.22 -8.57 -5.37
N ALA A 54 26.15 -8.11 -6.01
CA ALA A 54 25.54 -8.79 -7.15
C ALA A 54 26.45 -8.79 -8.37
N SER A 55 27.11 -7.66 -8.68
CA SER A 55 28.03 -7.55 -9.81
C SER A 55 29.22 -8.50 -9.65
N LYS A 56 29.87 -8.47 -8.50
CA LYS A 56 31.01 -9.37 -8.20
C LYS A 56 30.61 -10.85 -8.26
N ASN A 57 29.52 -11.20 -7.58
CA ASN A 57 29.07 -12.61 -7.59
C ASN A 57 28.67 -13.10 -8.98
N LEU A 58 28.06 -12.26 -9.81
CA LEU A 58 27.70 -12.61 -11.18
C LEU A 58 28.95 -12.86 -12.03
N LEU A 59 29.96 -11.96 -11.94
CA LEU A 59 31.18 -12.07 -12.72
C LEU A 59 32.03 -13.28 -12.28
N GLU A 60 32.17 -13.47 -10.97
CA GLU A 60 33.03 -14.54 -10.42
C GLU A 60 32.39 -15.95 -10.58
N ASN A 61 31.07 -16.03 -10.59
CA ASN A 61 30.36 -17.31 -10.50
C ASN A 61 29.45 -17.60 -11.70
N TRP A 62 29.51 -16.81 -12.78
CA TRP A 62 28.63 -16.99 -13.92
C TRP A 62 28.63 -18.41 -14.50
N ASP A 63 29.81 -19.04 -14.55
CA ASP A 63 29.97 -20.41 -15.04
C ASP A 63 29.68 -21.48 -13.99
N ASN A 64 29.34 -21.09 -12.77
CA ASN A 64 29.00 -22.04 -11.71
C ASN A 64 27.61 -22.62 -11.92
N GLU A 65 27.53 -23.95 -12.01
CA GLU A 65 26.29 -24.68 -12.23
C GLU A 65 25.21 -24.39 -11.20
N LYS A 66 25.58 -24.11 -9.93
CA LYS A 66 24.64 -23.75 -8.87
C LYS A 66 23.95 -22.40 -9.16
N TRP A 67 24.66 -21.44 -9.73
CA TRP A 67 24.08 -20.17 -10.14
C TRP A 67 23.11 -20.35 -11.32
N ARG A 68 23.48 -21.12 -12.32
CA ARG A 68 22.57 -21.46 -13.43
C ARG A 68 21.33 -22.17 -12.92
N THR A 69 21.48 -23.15 -12.03
CA THR A 69 20.35 -23.84 -11.38
C THR A 69 19.45 -22.87 -10.62
N TYR A 70 20.04 -21.91 -9.88
CA TYR A 70 19.27 -20.90 -9.16
C TYR A 70 18.45 -20.01 -10.12
N TYR A 71 19.03 -19.50 -11.20
CA TYR A 71 18.30 -18.70 -12.18
C TYR A 71 17.24 -19.49 -12.91
N VAL A 72 17.53 -20.72 -13.31
CA VAL A 72 16.55 -21.64 -13.90
C VAL A 72 15.41 -21.89 -12.92
N TYR A 73 15.69 -22.10 -11.63
CA TYR A 73 14.66 -22.25 -10.60
C TYR A 73 13.77 -21.00 -10.49
N ILE A 74 14.36 -19.81 -10.43
CA ILE A 74 13.59 -18.54 -10.37
C ILE A 74 12.69 -18.42 -11.60
N TYR A 75 13.21 -18.68 -12.77
CA TYR A 75 12.48 -18.63 -14.02
C TYR A 75 11.32 -19.63 -14.03
N ILE A 76 11.59 -20.92 -13.76
CA ILE A 76 10.57 -21.98 -13.70
C ILE A 76 9.51 -21.65 -12.66
N ARG A 77 9.87 -21.17 -11.49
CA ARG A 77 8.93 -20.78 -10.43
C ARG A 77 7.91 -19.75 -10.93
N GLN A 78 8.31 -18.82 -11.78
CA GLN A 78 7.39 -17.85 -12.35
C GLN A 78 6.46 -18.46 -13.40
N LEU A 79 6.90 -19.49 -14.12
CA LEU A 79 6.13 -20.18 -15.16
C LEU A 79 5.12 -21.17 -14.62
N THR A 80 5.49 -21.96 -13.61
CA THR A 80 4.69 -23.10 -13.13
C THR A 80 3.30 -22.68 -12.65
N ARG A 81 3.14 -21.47 -12.18
CA ARG A 81 1.81 -20.93 -11.78
C ARG A 81 0.83 -20.74 -12.94
N TRP A 82 1.31 -20.65 -14.16
CA TRP A 82 0.49 -20.42 -15.36
C TRP A 82 0.36 -21.66 -16.24
N ASN A 83 1.19 -22.67 -16.01
CA ASN A 83 1.16 -23.92 -16.76
C ASN A 83 0.22 -24.92 -16.10
N LYS A 84 -0.75 -25.43 -16.86
CA LYS A 84 -1.77 -26.35 -16.36
C LYS A 84 -1.16 -27.64 -15.76
N SER A 85 -0.10 -28.18 -16.35
CA SER A 85 0.57 -29.42 -15.89
C SER A 85 1.33 -29.21 -14.57
N ASP A 86 1.91 -28.02 -14.37
CA ASP A 86 2.88 -27.79 -13.31
C ASP A 86 2.27 -26.96 -12.14
N TYR A 87 1.05 -26.45 -12.34
CA TYR A 87 0.36 -25.64 -11.32
C TYR A 87 0.22 -26.38 -9.98
N LYS A 88 -0.02 -27.69 -10.02
CA LYS A 88 -0.12 -28.49 -8.79
C LYS A 88 1.17 -28.43 -7.97
N LEU A 89 2.33 -28.54 -8.62
CA LEU A 89 3.63 -28.44 -7.95
C LEU A 89 3.79 -27.05 -7.28
N TYR A 90 3.40 -26.00 -7.99
CA TYR A 90 3.40 -24.63 -7.43
C TYR A 90 2.49 -24.50 -6.21
N TYR A 91 1.26 -25.01 -6.31
CA TYR A 91 0.29 -24.97 -5.23
C TYR A 91 0.75 -25.79 -4.02
N ASP A 92 1.21 -27.01 -4.21
CA ASP A 92 1.63 -27.91 -3.13
C ASP A 92 2.74 -27.28 -2.27
N PHE A 93 3.68 -26.59 -2.90
CA PHE A 93 4.78 -25.92 -2.18
C PHE A 93 4.40 -24.52 -1.68
N PHE A 94 4.04 -23.60 -2.57
CA PHE A 94 3.81 -22.20 -2.20
C PHE A 94 2.45 -21.95 -1.56
N GLY A 95 1.42 -22.65 -1.95
CA GLY A 95 0.07 -22.55 -1.40
C GLY A 95 -0.06 -23.36 -0.13
N HIS A 96 0.05 -24.67 -0.24
CA HIS A 96 -0.22 -25.58 0.89
C HIS A 96 0.90 -25.62 1.92
N PHE A 97 2.13 -25.93 1.51
CA PHE A 97 3.24 -26.09 2.47
C PHE A 97 3.63 -24.77 3.15
N LEU A 98 3.89 -23.71 2.36
CA LEU A 98 4.36 -22.44 2.95
C LEU A 98 3.25 -21.60 3.60
N ARG A 99 2.04 -21.57 3.01
CA ARG A 99 0.95 -20.68 3.46
C ARG A 99 -0.16 -21.39 4.22
N GLY A 100 -0.16 -22.72 4.25
CA GLY A 100 -1.21 -23.50 4.89
C GLY A 100 -2.57 -23.40 4.19
N GLN A 101 -2.59 -23.12 2.90
CA GLN A 101 -3.80 -23.05 2.09
C GLN A 101 -4.41 -24.44 1.97
N GLU A 102 -5.65 -24.62 2.45
CA GLU A 102 -6.32 -25.94 2.52
C GLU A 102 -6.87 -26.40 1.15
N GLY A 103 -7.26 -25.46 0.30
CA GLY A 103 -7.79 -25.71 -1.04
C GLY A 103 -7.05 -24.95 -2.11
N ASP A 104 -7.02 -25.50 -3.30
CA ASP A 104 -6.48 -24.86 -4.50
C ASP A 104 -7.43 -23.76 -5.00
N LEU A 105 -6.92 -22.85 -5.82
CA LEU A 105 -7.75 -21.89 -6.52
C LEU A 105 -8.67 -22.63 -7.50
N GLU A 106 -9.96 -22.30 -7.45
CA GLU A 106 -10.95 -22.86 -8.38
C GLU A 106 -10.48 -22.71 -9.82
N ARG A 107 -10.66 -23.77 -10.61
CA ARG A 107 -10.12 -23.86 -11.98
C ARG A 107 -10.56 -22.68 -12.85
N ASP A 108 -11.80 -22.24 -12.70
CA ASP A 108 -12.40 -21.17 -13.53
C ASP A 108 -11.89 -19.78 -13.14
N LEU A 109 -11.35 -19.61 -11.93
CA LEU A 109 -10.75 -18.35 -11.47
C LEU A 109 -9.31 -18.17 -11.98
N ARG A 110 -8.59 -19.23 -12.33
CA ARG A 110 -7.17 -19.15 -12.76
C ARG A 110 -6.97 -18.29 -14.00
N PRO A 111 -7.78 -18.41 -15.07
CA PRO A 111 -7.69 -17.52 -16.23
C PRO A 111 -7.95 -16.06 -15.87
N ILE A 112 -8.88 -15.78 -14.96
CA ILE A 112 -9.19 -14.42 -14.51
C ILE A 112 -7.97 -13.79 -13.83
N PHE A 113 -7.28 -14.54 -12.95
CA PHE A 113 -6.04 -14.04 -12.33
C PHE A 113 -4.91 -13.84 -13.38
N ALA A 114 -4.81 -14.73 -14.38
CA ALA A 114 -3.85 -14.54 -15.47
C ALA A 114 -4.15 -13.26 -16.27
N LEU A 115 -5.42 -12.98 -16.55
CA LEU A 115 -5.87 -11.73 -17.18
C LEU A 115 -5.57 -10.50 -16.32
N CYS A 116 -5.82 -10.57 -15.01
CA CYS A 116 -5.51 -9.47 -14.07
C CYS A 116 -4.03 -9.07 -14.15
N TYR A 117 -3.13 -10.03 -14.28
CA TYR A 117 -1.71 -9.75 -14.34
C TYR A 117 -1.22 -9.37 -15.74
N SER A 118 -1.66 -10.08 -16.76
CA SER A 118 -1.10 -9.95 -18.11
C SER A 118 -1.84 -8.94 -18.99
N PHE A 119 -3.16 -8.84 -18.83
CA PHE A 119 -4.04 -8.01 -19.65
C PHE A 119 -4.81 -7.00 -18.79
N ASN A 120 -4.13 -6.46 -17.80
CA ASN A 120 -4.71 -5.58 -16.80
C ASN A 120 -5.35 -4.31 -17.37
N THR A 121 -4.88 -3.79 -18.49
CA THR A 121 -5.49 -2.60 -19.14
C THR A 121 -6.82 -2.96 -19.78
N PHE A 122 -6.90 -4.07 -20.53
CA PHE A 122 -8.15 -4.56 -21.10
C PHE A 122 -9.19 -4.83 -19.99
N LEU A 123 -8.74 -5.50 -18.92
CA LEU A 123 -9.61 -5.79 -17.79
C LEU A 123 -10.08 -4.52 -17.08
N THR A 124 -9.23 -3.51 -16.96
CA THR A 124 -9.61 -2.20 -16.41
C THR A 124 -10.68 -1.56 -17.26
N ASN A 125 -10.53 -1.52 -18.58
CA ASN A 125 -11.48 -0.91 -19.49
C ASN A 125 -12.85 -1.61 -19.41
N GLU A 126 -12.84 -2.94 -19.41
CA GLU A 126 -14.07 -3.74 -19.30
C GLU A 126 -14.74 -3.55 -17.93
N TYR A 127 -13.95 -3.49 -16.84
CA TYR A 127 -14.49 -3.26 -15.51
C TYR A 127 -15.13 -1.88 -15.38
N VAL A 128 -14.48 -0.85 -15.91
CA VAL A 128 -15.03 0.52 -15.90
C VAL A 128 -16.33 0.60 -16.68
N SER A 129 -16.39 0.00 -17.87
CA SER A 129 -17.59 0.03 -18.71
C SER A 129 -18.82 -0.60 -18.05
N ARG A 130 -18.62 -1.57 -17.13
CA ARG A 130 -19.71 -2.31 -16.47
C ARG A 130 -20.09 -1.75 -15.10
N TYR A 131 -19.11 -1.25 -14.35
CA TYR A 131 -19.27 -0.98 -12.91
C TYR A 131 -19.04 0.48 -12.52
N GLU A 132 -18.82 1.39 -13.47
CA GLU A 132 -18.71 2.80 -13.14
C GLU A 132 -20.03 3.34 -12.59
N ASN A 133 -20.00 3.78 -11.33
CA ASN A 133 -21.12 4.45 -10.67
C ASN A 133 -20.70 5.88 -10.32
N LYS A 134 -21.23 6.85 -11.06
CA LYS A 134 -20.90 8.28 -10.91
C LYS A 134 -21.35 8.84 -9.57
N GLU A 135 -22.46 8.36 -9.02
CA GLU A 135 -22.99 8.81 -7.73
C GLU A 135 -22.05 8.37 -6.61
N ASN A 136 -21.66 7.10 -6.58
CA ASN A 136 -20.70 6.58 -5.61
C ASN A 136 -19.36 7.31 -5.70
N ILE A 137 -18.85 7.53 -6.92
CA ILE A 137 -17.59 8.26 -7.14
C ILE A 137 -17.69 9.69 -6.61
N GLN A 138 -18.81 10.38 -6.89
CA GLN A 138 -19.02 11.75 -6.41
C GLN A 138 -19.13 11.83 -4.89
N TYR A 139 -19.84 10.89 -4.27
CA TYR A 139 -19.92 10.78 -2.82
C TYR A 139 -18.53 10.62 -2.18
N VAL A 140 -17.71 9.69 -2.71
CA VAL A 140 -16.35 9.45 -2.20
C VAL A 140 -15.46 10.68 -2.38
N LYS A 141 -15.60 11.43 -3.48
CA LYS A 141 -14.85 12.68 -3.69
C LYS A 141 -15.21 13.76 -2.66
N ILE A 142 -16.51 13.92 -2.37
CA ILE A 142 -16.98 14.86 -1.34
C ILE A 142 -16.45 14.43 0.03
N LEU A 143 -16.62 13.17 0.39
CA LEU A 143 -16.12 12.62 1.65
C LEU A 143 -14.60 12.80 1.80
N ALA A 144 -13.83 12.63 0.73
CA ALA A 144 -12.39 12.82 0.74
C ALA A 144 -12.00 14.28 1.06
N GLU A 145 -12.67 15.26 0.46
CA GLU A 145 -12.44 16.68 0.75
C GLU A 145 -12.88 17.06 2.17
N ASP A 146 -13.96 16.52 2.66
CA ASP A 146 -14.44 16.72 4.02
C ASP A 146 -13.44 16.17 5.05
N LEU A 147 -12.99 14.92 4.87
CA LEU A 147 -11.98 14.30 5.74
C LEU A 147 -10.64 15.04 5.69
N LYS A 148 -10.24 15.54 4.51
CA LYS A 148 -9.06 16.41 4.38
C LYS A 148 -9.21 17.70 5.20
N THR A 149 -10.41 18.29 5.20
CA THR A 149 -10.72 19.48 6.00
C THR A 149 -10.60 19.18 7.49
N VAL A 150 -11.15 18.05 7.94
CA VAL A 150 -11.01 17.58 9.32
C VAL A 150 -9.53 17.36 9.69
N PHE A 151 -8.79 16.65 8.85
CA PHE A 151 -7.37 16.38 9.11
C PHE A 151 -6.54 17.67 9.15
N THR A 152 -6.80 18.60 8.24
CA THR A 152 -6.18 19.93 8.22
C THR A 152 -6.42 20.67 9.55
N ARG A 153 -7.65 20.65 10.07
CA ARG A 153 -8.01 21.25 11.37
C ARG A 153 -7.28 20.57 12.53
N ILE A 154 -7.16 19.23 12.51
CA ILE A 154 -6.41 18.45 13.50
C ILE A 154 -4.94 18.89 13.52
N ILE A 155 -4.29 18.98 12.37
CA ILE A 155 -2.90 19.43 12.27
C ILE A 155 -2.75 20.89 12.70
N HIS A 156 -3.67 21.76 12.31
CA HIS A 156 -3.64 23.18 12.69
C HIS A 156 -3.64 23.37 14.20
N ARG A 157 -4.48 22.65 14.93
CA ARG A 157 -4.57 22.75 16.41
C ARG A 157 -3.56 21.88 17.16
N ASN A 158 -2.75 21.07 16.45
CA ASN A 158 -1.72 20.25 17.06
C ASN A 158 -0.73 21.09 17.87
N LYS A 159 -0.41 20.68 19.13
CA LYS A 159 0.39 21.46 20.06
C LYS A 159 1.87 21.07 20.13
N TRP A 160 2.23 19.90 19.62
CA TRP A 160 3.61 19.45 19.73
C TRP A 160 4.45 19.78 18.48
N LEU A 161 3.83 19.98 17.32
CA LEU A 161 4.53 20.42 16.09
C LEU A 161 4.97 21.88 16.22
N GLN A 162 6.24 22.13 15.92
CA GLN A 162 6.74 23.50 15.79
C GLN A 162 6.08 24.20 14.59
N PRO A 163 5.96 25.54 14.61
CA PRO A 163 5.26 26.29 13.56
C PRO A 163 5.72 25.95 12.13
N ILE A 164 7.03 25.84 11.92
CA ILE A 164 7.60 25.55 10.59
C ILE A 164 7.22 24.16 10.10
N THR A 165 7.35 23.13 10.94
CA THR A 165 6.94 21.77 10.60
C THR A 165 5.44 21.66 10.33
N LYS A 166 4.65 22.36 11.16
CA LYS A 166 3.19 22.44 11.00
C LYS A 166 2.80 23.10 9.68
N GLU A 167 3.46 24.17 9.28
CA GLU A 167 3.21 24.85 8.01
C GLU A 167 3.48 23.91 6.81
N HIS A 168 4.60 23.19 6.83
CA HIS A 168 4.91 22.20 5.81
C HIS A 168 3.86 21.06 5.75
N ALA A 169 3.43 20.56 6.92
CA ALA A 169 2.38 19.55 6.97
C ALA A 169 1.06 20.06 6.38
N LEU A 170 0.62 21.27 6.77
CA LEU A 170 -0.58 21.90 6.23
C LEU A 170 -0.48 22.16 4.73
N LYS A 171 0.69 22.60 4.25
CA LYS A 171 0.95 22.76 2.82
C LYS A 171 0.82 21.43 2.09
N LYS A 172 1.34 20.34 2.66
CA LYS A 172 1.23 19.00 2.07
C LYS A 172 -0.23 18.56 1.93
N LEU A 173 -1.06 18.77 2.96
CA LEU A 173 -2.50 18.45 2.92
C LEU A 173 -3.24 19.31 1.88
N ARG A 174 -2.88 20.60 1.74
CA ARG A 174 -3.48 21.50 0.74
C ARG A 174 -3.26 21.01 -0.69
N TYR A 175 -2.10 20.44 -0.97
CA TYR A 175 -1.71 19.99 -2.31
C TYR A 175 -1.99 18.51 -2.58
N PHE A 176 -2.82 17.84 -1.77
CA PHE A 176 -3.26 16.48 -2.06
C PHE A 176 -3.95 16.38 -3.41
N LYS A 177 -3.59 15.34 -4.14
CA LYS A 177 -4.25 14.95 -5.39
C LYS A 177 -5.06 13.70 -5.14
N PHE A 178 -6.38 13.78 -5.33
CA PHE A 178 -7.26 12.62 -5.26
C PHE A 178 -7.51 12.04 -6.65
N ILE A 179 -7.23 10.76 -6.82
CA ILE A 179 -7.55 9.95 -8.00
C ILE A 179 -8.55 8.91 -7.54
N ILE A 180 -9.83 9.17 -7.77
CA ILE A 180 -10.94 8.39 -7.23
C ILE A 180 -11.77 7.83 -8.37
N GLY A 181 -11.96 6.50 -8.38
CA GLY A 181 -12.72 5.77 -9.36
C GLY A 181 -11.90 5.31 -10.57
N SER A 182 -12.37 5.64 -11.76
CA SER A 182 -11.74 5.25 -13.01
C SER A 182 -10.48 6.09 -13.31
N PRO A 183 -9.49 5.54 -14.00
CA PRO A 183 -8.40 6.33 -14.56
C PRO A 183 -8.94 7.43 -15.48
N LYS A 184 -8.32 8.62 -15.45
CA LYS A 184 -8.72 9.75 -16.33
C LYS A 184 -8.60 9.41 -17.82
N LEU A 185 -7.58 8.61 -18.16
CA LEU A 185 -7.35 8.09 -19.49
C LEU A 185 -7.30 6.57 -19.40
N LEU A 186 -8.27 5.92 -20.04
CA LEU A 186 -8.21 4.49 -20.26
C LEU A 186 -7.13 4.22 -21.31
N ARG A 187 -6.30 3.22 -21.05
CA ARG A 187 -5.22 2.82 -21.96
C ARG A 187 -5.54 1.44 -22.49
N GLU A 188 -5.18 1.24 -23.73
CA GLU A 188 -5.32 -0.05 -24.37
C GLU A 188 -3.98 -0.80 -24.37
N ASP A 189 -4.03 -2.07 -24.05
CA ASP A 189 -2.93 -2.96 -24.38
C ASP A 189 -2.92 -3.16 -25.89
N PRO A 190 -1.75 -3.34 -26.52
CA PRO A 190 -1.68 -3.48 -27.97
C PRO A 190 -2.36 -4.77 -28.44
N LEU A 191 -3.03 -4.69 -29.57
CA LEU A 191 -3.53 -5.86 -30.28
C LEU A 191 -2.35 -6.54 -30.99
N LEU A 192 -1.64 -7.40 -30.22
CA LEU A 192 -0.59 -8.26 -30.76
C LEU A 192 -1.21 -9.54 -31.29
N GLU A 193 -0.48 -10.26 -32.14
CA GLU A 193 -0.89 -11.59 -32.62
C GLU A 193 -0.85 -12.61 -31.48
N TYR A 194 -1.95 -12.72 -30.73
CA TYR A 194 -2.09 -13.67 -29.64
C TYR A 194 -2.56 -15.04 -30.17
N SER A 195 -2.08 -16.12 -29.54
CA SER A 195 -2.48 -17.49 -29.82
C SER A 195 -3.36 -18.05 -28.71
N SER A 196 -4.46 -18.68 -29.06
CA SER A 196 -5.32 -19.39 -28.09
C SER A 196 -4.64 -20.61 -27.45
N ASN A 197 -3.57 -21.13 -28.08
CA ASN A 197 -2.89 -22.36 -27.67
C ASN A 197 -1.51 -22.10 -27.03
N ASP A 198 -1.05 -20.84 -26.98
CA ASP A 198 0.25 -20.47 -26.44
C ASP A 198 0.12 -19.34 -25.41
N ALA A 199 -0.36 -19.68 -24.22
CA ALA A 199 -0.52 -18.74 -23.12
C ALA A 199 0.81 -18.11 -22.70
N TRP A 200 1.90 -18.88 -22.75
CA TRP A 200 3.24 -18.39 -22.42
C TRP A 200 3.76 -17.41 -23.47
N GLY A 201 3.69 -17.73 -24.74
CA GLY A 201 4.10 -16.82 -25.82
C GLY A 201 3.30 -15.52 -25.80
N ASN A 202 2.01 -15.55 -25.46
CA ASN A 202 1.20 -14.35 -25.26
C ASN A 202 1.72 -13.48 -24.10
N LEU A 203 2.08 -14.09 -22.96
CA LEU A 203 2.64 -13.40 -21.82
C LEU A 203 3.99 -12.75 -22.16
N VAL A 204 4.85 -13.46 -22.88
CA VAL A 204 6.15 -12.94 -23.34
C VAL A 204 5.95 -11.74 -24.27
N LYS A 205 5.03 -11.85 -25.25
CA LYS A 205 4.73 -10.78 -26.20
C LYS A 205 4.31 -9.48 -25.51
N ILE A 206 3.32 -9.55 -24.62
CA ILE A 206 2.80 -8.36 -23.95
C ILE A 206 3.81 -7.79 -22.94
N SER A 207 4.53 -8.63 -22.21
CA SER A 207 5.56 -8.18 -21.27
C SER A 207 6.73 -7.51 -22.00
N SER A 208 7.17 -8.06 -23.10
CA SER A 208 8.24 -7.49 -23.96
C SER A 208 7.81 -6.14 -24.56
N TRP A 209 6.55 -6.05 -25.01
CA TRP A 209 6.02 -4.77 -25.51
C TRP A 209 6.01 -3.69 -24.44
N ARG A 210 5.50 -3.99 -23.24
CA ARG A 210 5.46 -3.05 -22.11
C ARG A 210 6.86 -2.62 -21.69
N PHE A 211 7.77 -3.58 -21.63
CA PHE A 211 9.16 -3.29 -21.26
C PHE A 211 9.82 -2.35 -22.28
N ARG A 212 9.70 -2.63 -23.58
CA ARG A 212 10.22 -1.74 -24.64
C ARG A 212 9.59 -0.35 -24.56
N LYS A 213 8.27 -0.26 -24.32
CA LYS A 213 7.59 1.02 -24.13
C LYS A 213 8.14 1.79 -22.93
N ALA A 214 8.43 1.12 -21.81
CA ALA A 214 9.04 1.73 -20.64
C ALA A 214 10.46 2.27 -20.95
N ILE A 215 11.29 1.51 -21.65
CA ILE A 215 12.63 1.93 -22.08
C ILE A 215 12.56 3.18 -22.98
N HIS A 216 11.63 3.23 -23.93
CA HIS A 216 11.45 4.40 -24.82
C HIS A 216 10.94 5.66 -24.11
N LEU A 217 10.57 5.57 -22.83
CA LEU A 217 10.24 6.76 -22.03
C LEU A 217 11.46 7.44 -21.42
N GLU A 218 12.67 6.89 -21.58
CA GLU A 218 13.88 7.56 -21.11
C GLU A 218 13.99 8.97 -21.68
N GLY A 219 14.21 9.95 -20.79
CA GLY A 219 14.26 11.36 -21.15
C GLY A 219 12.92 12.01 -21.54
N LYS A 220 11.81 11.29 -21.40
CA LYS A 220 10.45 11.77 -21.68
C LYS A 220 9.62 11.85 -20.41
N GLU A 221 8.45 12.47 -20.50
CA GLU A 221 7.50 12.49 -19.40
C GLU A 221 7.05 11.06 -19.05
N ALA A 222 7.07 10.74 -17.76
CA ALA A 222 6.65 9.42 -17.25
C ALA A 222 5.15 9.22 -17.49
N VAL A 223 4.81 8.10 -18.10
CA VAL A 223 3.44 7.66 -18.36
C VAL A 223 3.14 6.42 -17.50
N ASP A 224 1.93 6.34 -16.94
CA ASP A 224 1.51 5.14 -16.23
C ASP A 224 1.37 3.96 -17.19
N ILE A 225 2.23 2.95 -17.05
CA ILE A 225 2.18 1.71 -17.82
C ILE A 225 1.90 0.60 -16.81
N PRO A 226 0.67 0.03 -16.77
CA PRO A 226 0.36 -1.06 -15.88
C PRO A 226 1.26 -2.28 -16.16
N MET A 227 2.07 -2.64 -15.19
CA MET A 227 3.07 -3.72 -15.31
C MET A 227 2.96 -4.68 -14.13
N ILE A 228 3.68 -5.80 -14.21
CA ILE A 228 3.84 -6.75 -13.11
C ILE A 228 5.26 -6.62 -12.56
N ASP A 229 5.38 -6.46 -11.25
CA ASP A 229 6.66 -6.62 -10.56
C ASP A 229 6.87 -8.12 -10.29
N TRP A 230 7.61 -8.78 -11.18
CA TRP A 230 7.94 -10.19 -11.08
C TRP A 230 9.00 -10.51 -10.02
N ALA A 231 9.72 -9.50 -9.53
CA ALA A 231 10.73 -9.69 -8.47
C ALA A 231 10.08 -10.00 -7.11
N ILE A 232 8.81 -9.65 -6.96
CA ILE A 232 8.06 -9.89 -5.72
C ILE A 232 7.30 -11.20 -5.81
N ASN A 233 7.24 -11.95 -4.72
CA ASN A 233 6.46 -13.17 -4.63
C ASN A 233 5.43 -13.10 -3.49
N PRO A 234 4.11 -13.05 -3.74
CA PRO A 234 3.46 -13.06 -5.06
C PRO A 234 3.75 -11.77 -5.86
N PRO A 235 3.74 -11.85 -7.21
CA PRO A 235 3.93 -10.66 -8.04
C PRO A 235 2.90 -9.59 -7.69
N LYS A 236 3.33 -8.33 -7.71
CA LYS A 236 2.45 -7.19 -7.49
C LYS A 236 2.17 -6.48 -8.81
N LEU A 237 0.93 -6.01 -8.97
CA LEU A 237 0.57 -5.09 -10.03
C LEU A 237 1.13 -3.70 -9.71
N ILE A 238 1.73 -3.07 -10.72
CA ILE A 238 2.23 -1.71 -10.68
C ILE A 238 1.40 -0.89 -11.67
N GLY A 239 1.06 0.33 -11.27
CA GLY A 239 0.24 1.21 -12.08
C GLY A 239 -1.24 1.16 -11.67
N THR A 240 -2.08 1.82 -12.45
CA THR A 240 -3.48 2.06 -12.14
C THR A 240 -4.37 0.98 -12.74
N GLN A 241 -5.03 0.16 -11.89
CA GLN A 241 -6.02 -0.84 -12.27
C GLN A 241 -7.34 -0.57 -11.56
N ALA A 242 -8.42 -0.38 -12.32
CA ALA A 242 -9.72 0.00 -11.76
C ALA A 242 -10.41 -1.11 -10.95
N TYR A 243 -10.13 -2.38 -11.23
CA TYR A 243 -10.75 -3.55 -10.59
C TYR A 243 -10.09 -3.99 -9.29
N VAL A 244 -8.97 -3.40 -8.92
CA VAL A 244 -8.26 -3.78 -7.68
C VAL A 244 -9.00 -3.25 -6.47
N VAL A 245 -9.24 -4.12 -5.49
CA VAL A 245 -9.81 -3.76 -4.19
C VAL A 245 -8.67 -3.41 -3.26
N ASN A 246 -8.20 -2.18 -3.35
CA ASN A 246 -7.16 -1.60 -2.50
C ASN A 246 -7.21 -0.08 -2.62
N ALA A 247 -6.44 0.62 -1.79
CA ALA A 247 -6.18 2.03 -1.89
C ALA A 247 -4.67 2.28 -1.72
N SER A 248 -4.17 3.43 -2.09
CA SER A 248 -2.77 3.76 -1.87
C SER A 248 -2.50 5.26 -1.84
N TYR A 249 -1.63 5.67 -0.92
CA TYR A 249 -0.97 6.96 -0.98
C TYR A 249 0.39 6.83 -1.68
N THR A 250 0.67 7.72 -2.61
CA THR A 250 1.92 7.75 -3.37
C THR A 250 2.73 9.01 -2.98
N PRO A 251 3.78 8.88 -2.14
CA PRO A 251 4.48 10.03 -1.55
C PRO A 251 5.13 10.95 -2.59
N ASN A 252 5.77 10.39 -3.62
CA ASN A 252 6.46 11.18 -4.67
C ASN A 252 5.50 11.91 -5.63
N LYS A 253 4.20 11.65 -5.53
CA LYS A 253 3.14 12.36 -6.29
C LYS A 253 2.24 13.17 -5.37
N ASN A 254 2.37 13.00 -4.06
CA ASN A 254 1.45 13.51 -3.04
C ASN A 254 -0.01 13.24 -3.41
N SER A 255 -0.30 12.00 -3.81
CA SER A 255 -1.58 11.58 -4.35
C SER A 255 -2.13 10.34 -3.68
N ILE A 256 -3.46 10.30 -3.56
CA ILE A 256 -4.23 9.16 -3.05
C ILE A 256 -5.00 8.57 -4.22
N TYR A 257 -4.90 7.25 -4.40
CA TYR A 257 -5.64 6.51 -5.40
C TYR A 257 -6.64 5.56 -4.74
N ILE A 258 -7.91 5.71 -5.10
CA ILE A 258 -9.02 4.83 -4.72
C ILE A 258 -9.60 4.22 -6.00
N PRO A 259 -9.30 2.96 -6.33
CA PRO A 259 -9.82 2.30 -7.52
C PRO A 259 -11.33 2.13 -7.49
N LEU A 260 -11.94 2.01 -8.66
CA LEU A 260 -13.37 1.78 -8.81
C LEU A 260 -13.84 0.49 -8.10
N GLY A 261 -13.00 -0.55 -8.08
CA GLY A 261 -13.28 -1.81 -7.38
C GLY A 261 -13.47 -1.65 -5.87
N TYR A 262 -12.88 -0.62 -5.28
CA TYR A 262 -13.06 -0.28 -3.87
C TYR A 262 -14.29 0.63 -3.61
N ILE A 263 -14.88 1.18 -4.68
CA ILE A 263 -16.09 2.03 -4.63
C ILE A 263 -17.33 1.20 -5.02
N GLN A 264 -17.37 -0.05 -4.58
CA GLN A 264 -18.44 -1.01 -4.82
C GLN A 264 -18.92 -1.61 -3.48
N PRO A 265 -20.13 -2.17 -3.41
CA PRO A 265 -20.53 -2.98 -2.27
C PRO A 265 -19.50 -4.11 -2.02
N PRO A 266 -19.17 -4.45 -0.76
CA PRO A 266 -19.74 -3.93 0.48
C PRO A 266 -19.00 -2.69 1.05
N PHE A 267 -18.07 -2.07 0.34
CA PHE A 267 -17.25 -0.96 0.86
C PHE A 267 -17.98 0.38 0.89
N ILE A 268 -19.03 0.50 0.11
CA ILE A 268 -19.93 1.66 0.06
C ILE A 268 -21.37 1.21 -0.12
N ASP A 269 -22.28 1.88 0.58
CA ASP A 269 -23.71 1.69 0.44
C ASP A 269 -24.41 3.02 0.70
N LEU A 270 -25.04 3.59 -0.34
CA LEU A 270 -25.74 4.87 -0.26
C LEU A 270 -27.27 4.70 -0.11
N GLN A 271 -27.77 3.48 -0.13
CA GLN A 271 -29.21 3.20 -0.15
C GLN A 271 -29.75 2.72 1.20
N GLU A 272 -29.08 1.73 1.81
CA GLU A 272 -29.60 1.06 3.00
C GLU A 272 -28.86 1.40 4.29
N ARG A 273 -27.63 1.91 4.17
CA ARG A 273 -26.74 2.12 5.30
C ARG A 273 -26.47 3.61 5.54
N GLY A 274 -26.38 3.98 6.82
CA GLY A 274 -26.09 5.35 7.24
C GLY A 274 -24.64 5.78 7.04
N ILE A 275 -24.37 7.03 7.45
CA ILE A 275 -23.02 7.63 7.38
C ILE A 275 -21.99 6.82 8.16
N GLU A 276 -22.36 6.20 9.27
CA GLU A 276 -21.50 5.39 10.13
C GLU A 276 -20.90 4.22 9.37
N TYR A 277 -21.68 3.58 8.50
CA TYR A 277 -21.22 2.47 7.68
C TYR A 277 -20.18 2.93 6.66
N ASN A 278 -20.54 3.93 5.85
CA ASN A 278 -19.65 4.44 4.80
C ASN A 278 -18.39 5.08 5.38
N LEU A 279 -18.52 5.75 6.53
CA LEU A 279 -17.37 6.33 7.22
C LEU A 279 -16.43 5.24 7.79
N ALA A 280 -16.99 4.16 8.35
CA ALA A 280 -16.20 3.06 8.88
C ALA A 280 -15.49 2.24 7.78
N HIS A 281 -16.03 2.21 6.56
CA HIS A 281 -15.46 1.50 5.41
C HIS A 281 -14.61 2.44 4.54
N ILE A 282 -15.20 3.02 3.51
CA ILE A 282 -14.46 3.87 2.55
C ILE A 282 -13.89 5.13 3.20
N GLY A 283 -14.59 5.70 4.18
CA GLY A 283 -14.11 6.89 4.90
C GLY A 283 -12.86 6.62 5.72
N ASN A 284 -12.84 5.49 6.45
CA ASN A 284 -11.66 5.08 7.20
C ASN A 284 -10.46 4.80 6.29
N THR A 285 -10.69 4.18 5.14
CA THR A 285 -9.64 3.97 4.14
C THR A 285 -9.10 5.28 3.59
N LEU A 286 -9.96 6.23 3.24
CA LEU A 286 -9.53 7.57 2.81
C LEU A 286 -8.68 8.26 3.88
N ALA A 287 -9.11 8.23 5.14
CA ALA A 287 -8.38 8.82 6.26
C ALA A 287 -7.06 8.11 6.53
N HIS A 288 -6.99 6.78 6.34
CA HIS A 288 -5.79 5.97 6.43
C HIS A 288 -4.77 6.40 5.36
N GLU A 289 -5.18 6.46 4.09
CA GLU A 289 -4.31 6.90 3.00
C GLU A 289 -3.85 8.36 3.16
N MET A 290 -4.70 9.26 3.65
CA MET A 290 -4.30 10.62 3.99
C MET A 290 -3.22 10.64 5.08
N SER A 291 -3.34 9.76 6.07
CA SER A 291 -2.43 9.69 7.22
C SER A 291 -1.04 9.23 6.81
N HIS A 292 -0.90 8.41 5.76
CA HIS A 292 0.38 8.04 5.18
C HIS A 292 1.20 9.24 4.68
N SER A 293 0.58 10.38 4.43
CA SER A 293 1.33 11.59 4.06
C SER A 293 2.28 12.09 5.15
N LEU A 294 1.99 11.75 6.41
CA LEU A 294 2.72 12.22 7.59
C LEU A 294 3.25 11.06 8.47
N ASP A 295 3.19 9.82 8.01
CA ASP A 295 3.77 8.66 8.68
C ASP A 295 5.32 8.66 8.64
N ASP A 296 5.96 7.57 9.02
CA ASP A 296 7.42 7.41 9.04
C ASP A 296 8.06 7.48 7.66
N TRP A 297 7.29 7.22 6.61
CA TRP A 297 7.73 7.28 5.20
C TRP A 297 7.28 8.57 4.50
N GLY A 298 5.98 8.86 4.48
CA GLY A 298 5.44 10.03 3.81
C GLY A 298 5.96 11.34 4.36
N SER A 299 6.30 11.40 5.66
CA SER A 299 6.90 12.58 6.30
C SER A 299 8.25 13.00 5.72
N LYS A 300 8.91 12.13 4.96
CA LYS A 300 10.20 12.41 4.30
C LYS A 300 10.04 13.14 2.96
N TYR A 301 8.82 13.23 2.44
CA TYR A 301 8.50 13.91 1.19
C TYR A 301 7.76 15.22 1.46
N ASP A 302 8.10 16.26 0.71
CA ASP A 302 7.41 17.54 0.79
C ASP A 302 6.07 17.53 -0.01
N PHE A 303 5.43 18.70 -0.08
CA PHE A 303 4.14 18.89 -0.76
C PHE A 303 4.20 18.62 -2.28
N ASP A 304 5.38 18.71 -2.86
CA ASP A 304 5.65 18.51 -4.31
C ASP A 304 6.15 17.08 -4.60
N GLY A 305 6.22 16.23 -3.57
CA GLY A 305 6.65 14.84 -3.68
C GLY A 305 8.17 14.66 -3.76
N LYS A 306 8.95 15.66 -3.41
CA LYS A 306 10.42 15.58 -3.35
C LYS A 306 10.87 15.11 -1.98
N LEU A 307 11.89 14.24 -1.94
CA LEU A 307 12.59 13.92 -0.71
C LEU A 307 13.21 15.18 -0.12
N ASN A 308 12.74 15.58 1.05
CA ASN A 308 13.16 16.81 1.71
C ASN A 308 13.03 16.67 3.22
N ASP A 309 14.08 17.05 3.95
CA ASP A 309 14.06 17.05 5.41
C ASP A 309 13.51 18.38 5.93
N TRP A 310 12.19 18.46 6.08
CA TRP A 310 11.49 19.66 6.54
C TRP A 310 11.10 19.65 8.02
N TRP A 311 11.47 18.59 8.75
CA TRP A 311 11.18 18.43 10.17
C TRP A 311 12.23 19.10 11.07
N THR A 312 11.80 19.78 12.12
CA THR A 312 12.74 20.24 13.14
C THR A 312 13.30 19.07 13.95
N LYS A 313 14.51 19.24 14.50
CA LYS A 313 15.13 18.23 15.39
C LYS A 313 14.24 17.92 16.61
N LYS A 314 13.53 18.93 17.13
CA LYS A 314 12.63 18.78 18.27
C LYS A 314 11.43 17.91 17.90
N ASP A 315 10.82 18.17 16.76
CA ASP A 315 9.64 17.42 16.30
C ASP A 315 9.99 15.98 15.98
N LYS A 316 11.14 15.73 15.35
CA LYS A 316 11.64 14.38 15.11
C LYS A 316 11.78 13.58 16.41
N LYS A 317 12.29 14.19 17.47
CA LYS A 317 12.43 13.56 18.78
C LYS A 317 11.07 13.20 19.40
N ILE A 318 10.08 14.09 19.27
CA ILE A 318 8.72 13.84 19.76
C ILE A 318 8.06 12.74 18.92
N PHE A 319 8.16 12.85 17.60
CA PHE A 319 7.62 11.88 16.67
C PHE A 319 8.15 10.47 16.93
N LYS A 320 9.48 10.34 17.14
CA LYS A 320 10.09 9.05 17.49
C LYS A 320 9.52 8.47 18.79
N ARG A 321 9.28 9.28 19.82
CA ARG A 321 8.66 8.81 21.07
C ARG A 321 7.22 8.31 20.86
N ILE A 322 6.47 8.97 19.97
CA ILE A 322 5.12 8.52 19.60
C ILE A 322 5.18 7.18 18.88
N GLN A 323 6.12 7.02 17.95
CA GLN A 323 6.35 5.75 17.26
C GLN A 323 6.72 4.64 18.25
N ASP A 324 7.64 4.89 19.17
CA ASP A 324 8.09 3.91 20.16
C ASP A 324 6.94 3.44 21.09
N ASP A 325 6.03 4.34 21.48
CA ASP A 325 4.84 4.00 22.26
C ASP A 325 3.84 3.15 21.45
N ILE A 326 3.68 3.42 20.15
CA ILE A 326 2.83 2.63 19.26
C ILE A 326 3.44 1.24 19.06
N ILE A 327 4.72 1.15 18.73
CA ILE A 327 5.44 -0.12 18.56
C ILE A 327 5.25 -1.00 19.80
N LYS A 328 5.54 -0.44 20.98
CA LYS A 328 5.37 -1.16 22.25
C LYS A 328 3.95 -1.67 22.47
N GLN A 329 2.94 -0.88 22.11
CA GLN A 329 1.55 -1.31 22.28
C GLN A 329 1.19 -2.49 21.38
N TYR A 330 1.54 -2.43 20.10
CA TYR A 330 1.27 -3.52 19.16
C TYR A 330 1.96 -4.80 19.60
N GLU A 331 3.23 -4.73 20.03
CA GLU A 331 3.98 -5.87 20.54
C GLU A 331 3.35 -6.47 21.80
N VAL A 332 2.91 -5.63 22.74
CA VAL A 332 2.22 -6.08 23.96
C VAL A 332 0.88 -6.74 23.63
N PHE A 333 0.11 -6.20 22.68
CA PHE A 333 -1.16 -6.80 22.27
C PHE A 333 -0.95 -8.14 21.56
N ALA A 334 0.08 -8.26 20.71
CA ALA A 334 0.44 -9.51 20.07
C ALA A 334 0.93 -10.57 21.09
N LEU A 335 1.74 -10.15 22.06
CA LEU A 335 2.27 -11.05 23.09
C LEU A 335 1.16 -11.65 23.96
N ARG A 336 0.04 -10.95 24.20
CA ARG A 336 -1.13 -11.49 24.90
C ARG A 336 -1.75 -12.70 24.19
N ASP A 337 -1.56 -12.77 22.85
CA ASP A 337 -1.99 -13.91 22.03
C ASP A 337 -0.88 -14.95 21.82
N GLY A 338 0.26 -14.82 22.53
CA GLY A 338 1.43 -15.67 22.34
C GLY A 338 2.18 -15.44 21.02
N ILE A 339 1.98 -14.28 20.39
CA ILE A 339 2.59 -13.92 19.10
C ILE A 339 3.73 -12.93 19.34
N HIS A 340 4.93 -13.27 18.88
CA HIS A 340 6.05 -12.36 18.83
C HIS A 340 6.08 -11.66 17.46
N MET A 341 6.02 -10.35 17.46
CA MET A 341 6.13 -9.53 16.26
C MET A 341 7.09 -8.35 16.46
N ASP A 342 7.75 -7.94 15.41
CA ASP A 342 8.49 -6.67 15.35
C ASP A 342 7.56 -5.60 14.78
N ALA A 343 6.89 -4.85 15.65
CA ALA A 343 5.95 -3.82 15.23
C ALA A 343 6.62 -2.58 14.59
N SER A 344 7.95 -2.52 14.58
CA SER A 344 8.68 -1.48 13.84
C SER A 344 8.55 -1.65 12.33
N LEU A 345 8.32 -2.88 11.85
CA LEU A 345 8.10 -3.18 10.43
C LEU A 345 6.76 -2.65 9.91
N SER A 346 5.78 -2.47 10.80
CA SER A 346 4.44 -2.01 10.47
C SER A 346 4.12 -0.61 11.02
N ILE A 347 5.12 0.15 11.46
CA ILE A 347 4.86 1.42 12.18
C ILE A 347 4.08 2.43 11.33
N GLY A 348 4.35 2.53 10.02
CA GLY A 348 3.61 3.41 9.13
C GLY A 348 2.12 3.07 9.09
N GLU A 349 1.81 1.79 8.89
CA GLU A 349 0.44 1.28 8.88
C GLU A 349 -0.26 1.49 10.23
N ASN A 350 0.45 1.20 11.32
CA ASN A 350 -0.07 1.36 12.67
C ASN A 350 -0.42 2.82 12.99
N MET A 351 0.42 3.75 12.55
CA MET A 351 0.18 5.19 12.69
C MET A 351 -0.99 5.65 11.84
N ALA A 352 -1.09 5.14 10.60
CA ALA A 352 -2.17 5.48 9.68
C ALA A 352 -3.53 4.99 10.22
N ASP A 353 -3.62 3.77 10.73
CA ASP A 353 -4.83 3.23 11.35
C ASP A 353 -5.31 4.04 12.55
N ILE A 354 -4.39 4.40 13.46
CA ILE A 354 -4.72 5.21 14.65
C ILE A 354 -5.19 6.60 14.25
N SER A 355 -4.54 7.21 13.27
CA SER A 355 -4.87 8.54 12.78
C SER A 355 -6.20 8.55 12.05
N ALA A 356 -6.44 7.56 11.20
CA ALA A 356 -7.68 7.40 10.46
C ALA A 356 -8.91 7.31 11.38
N LEU A 357 -8.84 6.46 12.41
CA LEU A 357 -9.89 6.39 13.41
C LEU A 357 -10.18 7.75 14.04
N GLY A 358 -9.13 8.50 14.40
CA GLY A 358 -9.27 9.84 14.99
C GLY A 358 -9.93 10.84 14.05
N ILE A 359 -9.55 10.85 12.77
CA ILE A 359 -10.13 11.71 11.73
C ILE A 359 -11.62 11.37 11.53
N CYS A 360 -11.95 10.09 11.39
CA CYS A 360 -13.33 9.64 11.19
C CYS A 360 -14.22 9.97 12.39
N MET A 361 -13.72 9.80 13.60
CA MET A 361 -14.47 10.15 14.81
C MET A 361 -14.77 11.64 14.93
N GLU A 362 -13.80 12.47 14.57
CA GLU A 362 -13.99 13.93 14.57
C GLU A 362 -14.98 14.35 13.48
N TYR A 363 -14.89 13.74 12.30
CA TYR A 363 -15.89 13.96 11.25
C TYR A 363 -17.30 13.56 11.71
N LEU A 364 -17.45 12.39 12.32
CA LEU A 364 -18.76 11.92 12.81
C LEU A 364 -19.31 12.85 13.89
N GLN A 365 -18.48 13.39 14.78
CA GLN A 365 -18.88 14.36 15.78
C GLN A 365 -19.37 15.66 15.13
N ASP A 366 -18.66 16.16 14.12
CA ASP A 366 -19.08 17.35 13.36
C ASP A 366 -20.41 17.13 12.64
N PHE A 367 -20.57 15.96 12.02
CA PHE A 367 -21.79 15.60 11.34
C PHE A 367 -22.99 15.58 12.28
N GLN A 368 -22.83 14.99 13.46
CA GLN A 368 -23.87 14.98 14.50
C GLN A 368 -24.19 16.36 15.01
N ASN A 369 -23.16 17.20 15.26
CA ASN A 369 -23.37 18.58 15.74
C ASN A 369 -24.12 19.44 14.72
N LYS A 370 -23.91 19.22 13.42
CA LYS A 370 -24.64 19.94 12.35
C LYS A 370 -26.07 19.46 12.15
N ASN A 371 -26.41 18.28 12.65
CA ASN A 371 -27.70 17.63 12.46
C ASN A 371 -28.37 17.27 13.79
N GLU A 372 -28.16 18.09 14.83
CA GLU A 372 -28.66 17.82 16.20
C GLU A 372 -30.18 17.60 16.27
N ASP A 373 -30.94 18.30 15.44
CA ASP A 373 -32.39 18.20 15.39
C ASP A 373 -32.90 16.85 14.82
N ILE A 374 -32.06 16.15 14.07
CA ILE A 374 -32.39 14.88 13.41
C ILE A 374 -31.86 13.68 14.19
N PHE A 375 -30.72 13.84 14.90
CA PHE A 375 -30.01 12.74 15.55
C PHE A 375 -30.02 12.84 17.08
N ASN A 376 -31.08 12.40 17.69
CA ASN A 376 -31.15 12.26 19.16
C ASN A 376 -30.34 11.07 19.72
N ILE A 377 -29.54 10.34 18.90
CA ILE A 377 -28.95 9.06 19.29
C ILE A 377 -27.43 9.05 19.04
N ARG A 378 -26.71 10.02 19.60
CA ARG A 378 -25.24 10.13 19.45
C ARG A 378 -24.49 8.87 19.84
N GLU A 379 -24.85 8.26 20.97
CA GLU A 379 -24.21 7.06 21.47
C GLU A 379 -24.37 5.89 20.51
N LEU A 380 -25.56 5.71 19.94
CA LEU A 380 -25.85 4.61 19.02
C LEU A 380 -25.07 4.77 17.71
N SER A 381 -24.94 6.00 17.21
CA SER A 381 -24.16 6.30 16.01
C SER A 381 -22.66 5.96 16.18
N PHE A 382 -22.03 6.37 17.30
CA PHE A 382 -20.66 5.99 17.58
C PHE A 382 -20.49 4.48 17.78
N LYS A 383 -21.42 3.83 18.49
CA LYS A 383 -21.39 2.37 18.66
C LYS A 383 -21.53 1.65 17.33
N ALA A 384 -22.43 2.09 16.46
CA ALA A 384 -22.58 1.54 15.11
C ALA A 384 -21.28 1.71 14.29
N PHE A 385 -20.67 2.89 14.31
CA PHE A 385 -19.38 3.12 13.66
C PHE A 385 -18.30 2.16 14.15
N PHE A 386 -18.13 1.98 15.45
CA PHE A 386 -17.12 1.07 16.00
C PHE A 386 -17.36 -0.40 15.62
N VAL A 387 -18.62 -0.82 15.56
CA VAL A 387 -18.99 -2.17 15.09
C VAL A 387 -18.63 -2.33 13.62
N TYR A 388 -19.01 -1.39 12.76
CA TYR A 388 -18.70 -1.43 11.33
C TYR A 388 -17.18 -1.37 11.07
N PHE A 389 -16.45 -0.56 11.83
CA PHE A 389 -14.99 -0.51 11.78
C PHE A 389 -14.37 -1.89 12.11
N ALA A 390 -14.86 -2.56 13.15
CA ALA A 390 -14.38 -3.90 13.49
C ALA A 390 -14.78 -4.96 12.45
N VAL A 391 -15.95 -4.82 11.83
CA VAL A 391 -16.41 -5.73 10.77
C VAL A 391 -15.57 -5.59 9.50
N GLN A 392 -15.17 -4.37 9.14
CA GLN A 392 -14.30 -4.13 8.00
C GLN A 392 -12.95 -4.83 8.15
N GLN A 393 -12.40 -4.86 9.36
CA GLN A 393 -11.10 -5.48 9.67
C GLN A 393 -11.21 -6.99 9.95
N LYS A 394 -12.30 -7.64 9.56
CA LYS A 394 -12.52 -9.06 9.85
C LYS A 394 -11.61 -9.95 9.01
N GLN A 395 -10.78 -10.74 9.66
CA GLN A 395 -9.81 -11.64 9.02
C GLN A 395 -10.00 -13.09 9.49
N LYS A 396 -9.90 -14.02 8.52
CA LYS A 396 -9.70 -15.46 8.81
C LYS A 396 -8.34 -15.85 8.23
N ILE A 397 -7.43 -16.27 9.10
CA ILE A 397 -6.05 -16.57 8.72
C ILE A 397 -5.58 -17.88 9.38
N SER A 398 -4.85 -18.74 8.63
CA SER A 398 -4.23 -19.94 9.19
C SER A 398 -2.99 -19.60 10.03
N LYS A 399 -2.64 -20.46 10.99
CA LYS A 399 -1.43 -20.26 11.83
C LYS A 399 -0.15 -20.12 11.01
N ARG A 400 -0.01 -20.86 9.90
CA ARG A 400 1.16 -20.78 9.01
C ARG A 400 1.21 -19.43 8.28
N ALA A 401 0.06 -18.94 7.84
CA ALA A 401 -0.03 -17.65 7.15
C ALA A 401 0.26 -16.46 8.08
N ILE A 402 0.00 -16.56 9.39
CA ILE A 402 0.36 -15.53 10.38
C ILE A 402 1.85 -15.24 10.33
N THR A 403 2.71 -16.26 10.37
CA THR A 403 4.17 -16.08 10.33
C THR A 403 4.62 -15.42 9.03
N ALA A 404 4.04 -15.84 7.90
CA ALA A 404 4.34 -15.22 6.61
C ALA A 404 3.91 -13.74 6.58
N GLN A 405 2.71 -13.41 7.06
CA GLN A 405 2.23 -12.03 7.12
C GLN A 405 3.14 -11.15 7.98
N LEU A 406 3.45 -11.57 9.20
CA LEU A 406 4.25 -10.76 10.13
C LEU A 406 5.69 -10.51 9.66
N ASN A 407 6.24 -11.39 8.82
CA ASN A 407 7.61 -11.25 8.30
C ASN A 407 7.70 -10.52 6.95
N THR A 408 6.61 -10.48 6.17
CA THR A 408 6.68 -10.02 4.78
C THR A 408 5.67 -8.93 4.41
N ASN A 409 4.65 -8.71 5.24
CA ASN A 409 3.61 -7.73 4.99
C ASN A 409 3.82 -6.51 5.93
N PRO A 410 3.78 -5.27 5.43
CA PRO A 410 3.83 -4.09 6.29
C PRO A 410 2.61 -3.94 7.21
N HIS A 411 1.50 -4.64 6.90
CA HIS A 411 0.30 -4.62 7.73
C HIS A 411 0.37 -5.69 8.82
N PRO A 412 0.10 -5.35 10.09
CA PRO A 412 -0.06 -6.33 11.15
C PRO A 412 -1.36 -7.14 10.97
N LEU A 413 -1.64 -8.08 11.87
CA LEU A 413 -2.91 -8.80 11.84
C LEU A 413 -4.08 -7.85 12.07
N ASP A 414 -5.18 -8.08 11.37
CA ASP A 414 -6.36 -7.21 11.41
C ASP A 414 -6.99 -7.10 12.81
N LYS A 415 -6.82 -8.12 13.66
CA LYS A 415 -7.14 -8.07 15.09
C LYS A 415 -6.44 -6.88 15.78
N TYR A 416 -5.16 -6.64 15.49
CA TYR A 416 -4.40 -5.53 16.10
C TYR A 416 -4.70 -4.21 15.42
N ARG A 417 -4.95 -4.22 14.11
CA ARG A 417 -5.44 -3.06 13.35
C ARG A 417 -6.79 -2.56 13.87
N THR A 418 -7.61 -3.45 14.43
CA THR A 418 -8.88 -3.11 15.10
C THR A 418 -8.66 -2.65 16.53
N ASN A 419 -8.05 -3.51 17.35
CA ASN A 419 -8.06 -3.34 18.79
C ASN A 419 -7.16 -2.22 19.28
N VAL A 420 -6.01 -2.01 18.65
CA VAL A 420 -5.07 -0.97 19.08
C VAL A 420 -5.61 0.43 18.83
N PRO A 421 -6.10 0.81 17.63
CA PRO A 421 -6.73 2.11 17.44
C PRO A 421 -7.92 2.35 18.38
N LEU A 422 -8.82 1.39 18.53
CA LEU A 422 -9.98 1.50 19.42
C LEU A 422 -9.56 1.72 20.88
N SER A 423 -8.54 0.99 21.35
CA SER A 423 -8.04 1.12 22.73
C SER A 423 -7.46 2.52 23.04
N ARG A 424 -7.06 3.29 22.03
CA ARG A 424 -6.58 4.67 22.15
C ARG A 424 -7.70 5.70 22.08
N SER A 425 -8.90 5.32 21.68
CA SER A 425 -10.04 6.20 21.55
C SER A 425 -10.71 6.47 22.91
N SER A 426 -10.74 7.72 23.34
CA SER A 426 -11.48 8.11 24.55
C SER A 426 -12.98 7.90 24.42
N THR A 427 -13.53 8.14 23.24
CA THR A 427 -14.95 7.92 22.93
C THR A 427 -15.32 6.45 22.99
N PHE A 428 -14.49 5.57 22.41
CA PHE A 428 -14.70 4.11 22.54
C PHE A 428 -14.68 3.67 24.01
N ARG A 429 -13.67 4.11 24.77
CA ARG A 429 -13.58 3.77 26.20
C ARG A 429 -14.80 4.24 26.99
N HIS A 430 -15.27 5.45 26.69
CA HIS A 430 -16.46 5.99 27.36
C HIS A 430 -17.69 5.15 27.07
N PHE A 431 -18.01 4.89 25.81
CA PHE A 431 -19.23 4.16 25.44
C PHE A 431 -19.21 2.67 25.78
N TYR A 432 -18.03 2.06 25.88
CA TYR A 432 -17.88 0.64 26.28
C TYR A 432 -17.40 0.49 27.74
N ASN A 433 -17.35 1.58 28.51
CA ASN A 433 -16.94 1.59 29.92
C ASN A 433 -15.58 0.89 30.17
N VAL A 434 -14.62 1.09 29.28
CA VAL A 434 -13.29 0.47 29.36
C VAL A 434 -12.48 1.13 30.48
N LYS A 435 -12.05 0.33 31.46
CA LYS A 435 -11.32 0.76 32.67
C LYS A 435 -9.90 0.24 32.69
N LYS A 436 -9.07 0.81 33.56
CA LYS A 436 -7.72 0.32 33.83
C LYS A 436 -7.81 -1.15 34.32
N GLY A 437 -7.07 -2.02 33.62
CA GLY A 437 -7.08 -3.47 33.86
C GLY A 437 -7.82 -4.26 32.79
N ASP A 438 -8.71 -3.63 32.01
CA ASP A 438 -9.37 -4.30 30.89
C ASP A 438 -8.41 -4.57 29.73
N GLY A 439 -8.65 -5.61 28.95
CA GLY A 439 -7.83 -5.99 27.81
C GLY A 439 -7.72 -4.89 26.72
N MET A 440 -8.76 -4.08 26.59
CA MET A 440 -8.81 -2.93 25.66
C MET A 440 -8.33 -1.62 26.29
N TRP A 441 -7.76 -1.64 27.49
CA TRP A 441 -7.21 -0.44 28.11
C TRP A 441 -5.73 -0.27 27.75
N TRP A 442 -5.32 0.96 27.42
CA TRP A 442 -3.92 1.38 27.25
C TRP A 442 -3.69 2.70 27.92
N HIS A 443 -2.50 2.94 28.48
CA HIS A 443 -2.20 4.16 29.25
C HIS A 443 -2.17 5.44 28.39
N THR A 444 -1.88 5.32 27.09
CA THR A 444 -1.87 6.44 26.15
C THR A 444 -3.18 6.46 25.36
N MET A 445 -3.84 7.62 25.28
CA MET A 445 -4.93 7.87 24.35
C MET A 445 -4.38 8.37 23.02
N ASN A 446 -5.24 8.41 21.99
CA ASN A 446 -4.84 8.81 20.64
C ASN A 446 -4.09 10.15 20.65
N LYS A 447 -2.78 10.12 20.37
CA LYS A 447 -1.89 11.28 20.39
C LYS A 447 -0.97 11.37 19.16
N VAL A 448 -1.27 10.69 18.05
CA VAL A 448 -0.42 10.86 16.87
C VAL A 448 -0.50 12.30 16.40
N TRP A 449 -1.66 12.76 16.02
CA TRP A 449 -1.90 14.15 15.60
C TRP A 449 -2.89 14.87 16.52
N LEU A 450 -3.75 14.13 17.22
CA LEU A 450 -4.69 14.65 18.22
C LEU A 450 -3.98 14.90 19.55
N THR A 451 -4.07 16.08 20.09
CA THR A 451 -3.51 16.47 21.40
C THR A 451 -4.58 16.48 22.49
#